data_978c9d5d4376ba6ad2bbeb8888d76363
#
_entry.id   978c9d5d4376ba6ad2bbeb8888d76363
#
_cell.length_a   1.000
_cell.length_b   1.000
_cell.length_c   1.000
_cell.angle_alpha   90.00
_cell.angle_beta   90.00
_cell.angle_gamma   90.00
#
_symmetry.space_group_name_H-M   'P 1'
#
loop_
_entity.id
_entity.type
_entity.pdbx_description
1 polymer ?
#
loop_
_entity_poly.entity_id
_entity_poly.type
_entity_poly.pdbx_seq_one_letter_code
_entity_poly.pdbx_strand_id
1 'polypeptide(L)'
;MLLKNSQTLILFSFIIIASSIFGLALRYIQIDSKISMTVIWILLFLAVIIKVEKVYLEDFDDSKIQQYLTSVFALEIIVFVKNIMICLNLALFFLLTSPLIFLILSLNFKYFLQINILASLSLLSLVFISSITASISNSKSNRLAITSVVTLPLFIPILIFSIGSLDMSLGDKNSYLFFFAYFLLNLAFSPLLTSFALKKLSM
;
A
#
# COMPACT_ATOMS: atom_id res chain seq x y z
N MET A 1 -0.82 -2.15 -21.06
CA MET A 1 0.04 -2.17 -19.86
C MET A 1 -0.69 -2.57 -18.56
N LEU A 2 -1.99 -2.49 -18.51
CA LEU A 2 -2.84 -2.89 -17.35
C LEU A 2 -3.04 -4.41 -17.16
N LEU A 3 -2.57 -5.27 -18.06
CA LEU A 3 -2.96 -6.68 -18.15
C LEU A 3 -1.80 -7.70 -18.08
N LYS A 4 -0.61 -7.34 -17.63
CA LYS A 4 0.33 -8.38 -17.16
C LYS A 4 -0.07 -8.79 -15.72
N ASN A 5 -1.36 -9.08 -15.56
CA ASN A 5 -2.10 -9.14 -14.29
C ASN A 5 -1.98 -10.47 -13.53
N SER A 6 -1.21 -11.44 -14.01
CA SER A 6 -1.03 -12.69 -13.26
C SER A 6 -0.50 -12.44 -11.84
N GLN A 7 0.35 -11.44 -11.69
CA GLN A 7 0.98 -11.10 -10.40
C GLN A 7 0.03 -10.39 -9.43
N THR A 8 -0.79 -9.46 -9.93
CA THR A 8 -1.84 -8.84 -9.10
C THR A 8 -2.88 -9.86 -8.69
N LEU A 9 -3.27 -10.76 -9.57
CA LEU A 9 -4.17 -11.85 -9.22
C LEU A 9 -3.60 -12.77 -8.14
N ILE A 10 -2.30 -13.11 -8.22
CA ILE A 10 -1.63 -13.90 -7.18
C ILE A 10 -1.63 -13.18 -5.83
N LEU A 11 -1.35 -11.88 -5.80
CA LEU A 11 -1.39 -11.10 -4.56
C LEU A 11 -2.79 -11.05 -3.95
N PHE A 12 -3.83 -10.89 -4.77
CA PHE A 12 -5.20 -10.85 -4.25
C PHE A 12 -5.72 -12.22 -3.86
N SER A 13 -5.35 -13.29 -4.55
CA SER A 13 -5.63 -14.65 -4.08
C SER A 13 -4.96 -14.91 -2.73
N PHE A 14 -3.72 -14.43 -2.52
CA PHE A 14 -3.05 -14.48 -1.24
C PHE A 14 -3.82 -13.71 -0.15
N ILE A 15 -4.32 -12.50 -0.43
CA ILE A 15 -5.13 -11.71 0.52
C ILE A 15 -6.40 -12.47 0.89
N ILE A 16 -7.11 -13.07 -0.07
CA ILE A 16 -8.33 -13.84 0.19
C ILE A 16 -8.02 -15.07 1.05
N ILE A 17 -6.97 -15.82 0.73
CA ILE A 17 -6.55 -17.00 1.51
C ILE A 17 -6.17 -16.59 2.94
N ALA A 18 -5.35 -15.55 3.07
CA ALA A 18 -4.93 -15.05 4.37
C ALA A 18 -6.14 -14.55 5.19
N SER A 19 -7.06 -13.79 4.57
CA SER A 19 -8.31 -13.36 5.21
C SER A 19 -9.14 -14.55 5.67
N SER A 20 -9.18 -15.64 4.90
CA SER A 20 -9.92 -16.85 5.26
C SER A 20 -9.32 -17.54 6.48
N ILE A 21 -7.99 -17.63 6.55
CA ILE A 21 -7.28 -18.20 7.72
C ILE A 21 -7.57 -17.36 8.96
N PHE A 22 -7.44 -16.03 8.85
CA PHE A 22 -7.75 -15.13 9.96
C PHE A 22 -9.23 -15.19 10.35
N GLY A 23 -10.15 -15.20 9.37
CA GLY A 23 -11.59 -15.30 9.63
C GLY A 23 -11.98 -16.59 10.36
N LEU A 24 -11.35 -17.72 10.03
CA LEU A 24 -11.54 -18.98 10.75
C LEU A 24 -10.96 -18.91 12.17
N ALA A 25 -9.75 -18.37 12.34
CA ALA A 25 -9.13 -18.20 13.65
C ALA A 25 -9.95 -17.29 14.56
N LEU A 26 -10.48 -16.19 14.03
CA LEU A 26 -11.25 -15.20 14.77
C LEU A 26 -12.65 -15.71 15.20
N ARG A 27 -13.21 -16.71 14.50
CA ARG A 27 -14.51 -17.32 14.87
C ARG A 27 -14.49 -18.05 16.19
N TYR A 28 -13.35 -18.61 16.58
CA TYR A 28 -13.19 -19.35 17.84
C TYR A 28 -12.95 -18.46 19.05
N ILE A 29 -12.59 -17.20 18.81
CA ILE A 29 -12.29 -16.22 19.83
C ILE A 29 -13.28 -15.07 19.61
N GLN A 30 -14.11 -14.73 20.61
CA GLN A 30 -14.98 -13.55 20.52
C GLN A 30 -14.12 -12.28 20.47
N ILE A 31 -13.72 -11.89 19.27
CA ILE A 31 -12.77 -10.80 19.06
C ILE A 31 -13.53 -9.55 18.59
N ASP A 32 -13.07 -8.41 19.08
CA ASP A 32 -13.56 -7.10 18.70
C ASP A 32 -13.41 -6.89 17.17
N SER A 33 -14.43 -6.32 16.56
CA SER A 33 -14.45 -5.96 15.12
C SER A 33 -13.24 -5.10 14.70
N LYS A 34 -12.64 -4.36 15.63
CA LYS A 34 -11.42 -3.58 15.39
C LYS A 34 -10.22 -4.44 15.00
N ILE A 35 -10.09 -5.63 15.59
CA ILE A 35 -8.99 -6.56 15.24
C ILE A 35 -9.20 -7.09 13.83
N SER A 36 -10.43 -7.47 13.47
CA SER A 36 -10.76 -7.89 12.11
C SER A 36 -10.47 -6.80 11.08
N MET A 37 -10.73 -5.54 11.41
CA MET A 37 -10.39 -4.39 10.56
C MET A 37 -8.87 -4.23 10.44
N THR A 38 -8.13 -4.34 11.55
CA THR A 38 -6.66 -4.23 11.54
C THR A 38 -6.01 -5.23 10.60
N VAL A 39 -6.55 -6.45 10.52
CA VAL A 39 -6.07 -7.50 9.60
C VAL A 39 -6.10 -7.01 8.15
N ILE A 40 -7.13 -6.27 7.72
CA ILE A 40 -7.21 -5.72 6.37
C ILE A 40 -6.00 -4.83 6.07
N TRP A 41 -5.65 -3.91 6.97
CA TRP A 41 -4.52 -3.00 6.78
C TRP A 41 -3.17 -3.73 6.74
N ILE A 42 -2.99 -4.74 7.59
CA ILE A 42 -1.77 -5.56 7.57
C ILE A 42 -1.64 -6.31 6.22
N LEU A 43 -2.72 -6.88 5.72
CA LEU A 43 -2.72 -7.58 4.43
C LEU A 43 -2.47 -6.62 3.26
N LEU A 44 -3.07 -5.42 3.29
CA LEU A 44 -2.81 -4.38 2.31
C LEU A 44 -1.35 -3.92 2.33
N PHE A 45 -0.77 -3.74 3.51
CA PHE A 45 0.64 -3.39 3.67
C PHE A 45 1.57 -4.42 3.01
N LEU A 46 1.35 -5.71 3.29
CA LEU A 46 2.14 -6.78 2.67
C LEU A 46 1.99 -6.81 1.15
N ALA A 47 0.77 -6.66 0.65
CA ALA A 47 0.52 -6.64 -0.80
C ALA A 47 1.20 -5.45 -1.50
N VAL A 48 1.17 -4.26 -0.88
CA VAL A 48 1.81 -3.06 -1.42
C VAL A 48 3.32 -3.23 -1.49
N ILE A 49 3.97 -3.69 -0.41
CA ILE A 49 5.42 -3.89 -0.40
C ILE A 49 5.83 -4.83 -1.53
N ILE A 50 5.21 -6.00 -1.62
CA ILE A 50 5.54 -7.00 -2.64
C ILE A 50 5.34 -6.43 -4.05
N LYS A 51 4.24 -5.70 -4.28
CA LYS A 51 3.93 -5.14 -5.61
C LYS A 51 4.88 -4.04 -6.00
N VAL A 52 5.10 -3.08 -5.11
CA VAL A 52 5.94 -1.90 -5.40
C VAL A 52 7.37 -2.33 -5.65
N GLU A 53 7.91 -3.18 -4.77
CA GLU A 53 9.27 -3.66 -4.92
C GLU A 53 9.49 -4.38 -6.24
N LYS A 54 8.56 -5.25 -6.64
CA LYS A 54 8.67 -5.96 -7.91
C LYS A 54 8.64 -5.02 -9.10
N VAL A 55 7.74 -4.02 -9.10
CA VAL A 55 7.64 -3.04 -10.20
C VAL A 55 8.91 -2.20 -10.32
N TYR A 56 9.51 -1.83 -9.19
CA TYR A 56 10.78 -1.08 -9.20
C TYR A 56 11.96 -1.98 -9.59
N LEU A 57 11.96 -3.25 -9.19
CA LEU A 57 12.96 -4.23 -9.60
C LEU A 57 12.96 -4.41 -11.14
N GLU A 58 11.80 -4.61 -11.74
CA GLU A 58 11.65 -4.76 -13.19
C GLU A 58 12.21 -3.53 -13.94
N ASP A 59 12.06 -2.34 -13.40
CA ASP A 59 12.61 -1.12 -14.03
C ASP A 59 14.15 -1.07 -13.94
N PHE A 60 14.74 -1.60 -12.87
CA PHE A 60 16.19 -1.73 -12.75
C PHE A 60 16.75 -2.77 -13.72
N ASP A 61 16.11 -3.94 -13.79
CA ASP A 61 16.57 -5.04 -14.63
C ASP A 61 16.42 -4.73 -16.13
N ASP A 62 15.35 -4.01 -16.52
CA ASP A 62 15.08 -3.63 -17.92
C ASP A 62 15.84 -2.36 -18.37
N SER A 63 16.73 -1.81 -17.52
CA SER A 63 17.45 -0.55 -17.79
C SER A 63 16.54 0.64 -18.10
N LYS A 64 15.28 0.59 -17.68
CA LYS A 64 14.29 1.66 -17.90
C LYS A 64 14.65 2.93 -17.15
N ILE A 65 15.43 2.83 -16.08
CA ILE A 65 15.87 3.99 -15.30
C ILE A 65 16.70 4.93 -16.18
N GLN A 66 17.56 4.40 -17.05
CA GLN A 66 18.32 5.23 -17.99
C GLN A 66 17.39 5.94 -18.97
N GLN A 67 16.34 5.28 -19.45
CA GLN A 67 15.33 5.89 -20.30
C GLN A 67 14.55 7.00 -19.57
N TYR A 68 14.27 6.83 -18.28
CA TYR A 68 13.61 7.86 -17.47
C TYR A 68 14.51 9.09 -17.28
N LEU A 69 15.81 8.89 -17.08
CA LEU A 69 16.79 9.97 -16.90
C LEU A 69 17.04 10.78 -18.19
N THR A 70 16.90 10.15 -19.35
CA THR A 70 17.06 10.81 -20.66
C THR A 70 15.73 11.33 -21.23
N SER A 71 14.62 11.16 -20.52
CA SER A 71 13.31 11.60 -20.95
C SER A 71 13.16 13.13 -20.87
N VAL A 72 12.25 13.68 -21.67
CA VAL A 72 11.88 15.10 -21.64
C VAL A 72 11.16 15.49 -20.33
N PHE A 73 10.53 14.53 -19.68
CA PHE A 73 9.79 14.77 -18.44
C PHE A 73 10.69 14.67 -17.22
N ALA A 74 10.45 15.53 -16.23
CA ALA A 74 11.12 15.44 -14.95
C ALA A 74 10.88 14.07 -14.28
N LEU A 75 11.93 13.48 -13.72
CA LEU A 75 11.88 12.14 -13.11
C LEU A 75 10.83 12.05 -11.99
N GLU A 76 10.63 13.16 -11.26
CA GLU A 76 9.62 13.30 -10.22
C GLU A 76 8.20 13.05 -10.75
N ILE A 77 7.89 13.58 -11.94
CA ILE A 77 6.59 13.40 -12.62
C ILE A 77 6.42 11.93 -13.04
N ILE A 78 7.47 11.33 -13.60
CA ILE A 78 7.43 9.92 -14.02
C ILE A 78 7.17 9.02 -12.83
N VAL A 79 7.88 9.22 -11.72
CA VAL A 79 7.69 8.48 -10.47
C VAL A 79 6.29 8.70 -9.91
N PHE A 80 5.79 9.93 -9.90
CA PHE A 80 4.45 10.24 -9.43
C PHE A 80 3.38 9.50 -10.22
N VAL A 81 3.41 9.60 -11.55
CA VAL A 81 2.44 8.91 -12.43
C VAL A 81 2.54 7.39 -12.26
N LYS A 82 3.75 6.86 -12.16
CA LYS A 82 3.97 5.43 -11.93
C LYS A 82 3.33 4.96 -10.61
N ASN A 83 3.54 5.69 -9.52
CA ASN A 83 2.97 5.35 -8.22
C ASN A 83 1.44 5.43 -8.23
N ILE A 84 0.86 6.43 -8.89
CA ILE A 84 -0.59 6.53 -9.11
C ILE A 84 -1.12 5.30 -9.86
N MET A 85 -0.45 4.87 -10.94
CA MET A 85 -0.87 3.69 -11.71
C MET A 85 -0.80 2.40 -10.88
N ILE A 86 0.23 2.24 -10.04
CA ILE A 86 0.32 1.10 -9.11
C ILE A 86 -0.84 1.15 -8.11
N CYS A 87 -1.11 2.32 -7.54
CA CYS A 87 -2.18 2.50 -6.58
C CYS A 87 -3.56 2.21 -7.19
N LEU A 88 -3.87 2.77 -8.36
CA LEU A 88 -5.13 2.51 -9.05
C LEU A 88 -5.34 1.02 -9.33
N ASN A 89 -4.28 0.33 -9.77
CA ASN A 89 -4.34 -1.11 -9.99
C ASN A 89 -4.67 -1.86 -8.69
N LEU A 90 -3.97 -1.57 -7.59
CA LEU A 90 -4.21 -2.20 -6.30
C LEU A 90 -5.61 -1.86 -5.75
N ALA A 91 -6.03 -0.59 -5.83
CA ALA A 91 -7.33 -0.15 -5.34
C ALA A 91 -8.49 -0.81 -6.10
N LEU A 92 -8.40 -0.93 -7.43
CA LEU A 92 -9.42 -1.63 -8.22
C LEU A 92 -9.57 -3.10 -7.81
N PHE A 93 -8.46 -3.81 -7.67
CA PHE A 93 -8.50 -5.20 -7.21
C PHE A 93 -9.01 -5.32 -5.78
N PHE A 94 -8.61 -4.42 -4.89
CA PHE A 94 -9.11 -4.40 -3.52
C PHE A 94 -10.62 -4.19 -3.49
N LEU A 95 -11.15 -3.22 -4.24
CA LEU A 95 -12.59 -2.96 -4.33
C LEU A 95 -13.38 -4.18 -4.83
N LEU A 96 -12.83 -4.92 -5.81
CA LEU A 96 -13.46 -6.14 -6.32
C LEU A 96 -13.47 -7.27 -5.29
N THR A 97 -12.43 -7.39 -4.46
CA THR A 97 -12.30 -8.46 -3.47
C THR A 97 -12.87 -8.09 -2.10
N SER A 98 -13.06 -6.79 -1.82
CA SER A 98 -13.52 -6.29 -0.51
C SER A 98 -14.84 -6.90 -0.04
N PRO A 99 -15.88 -7.16 -0.88
CA PRO A 99 -17.11 -7.79 -0.40
C PRO A 99 -16.87 -9.19 0.17
N LEU A 100 -15.98 -9.96 -0.47
CA LEU A 100 -15.61 -11.29 0.01
C LEU A 100 -14.85 -11.22 1.34
N ILE A 101 -13.91 -10.28 1.45
CA ILE A 101 -13.13 -10.06 2.69
C ILE A 101 -14.06 -9.69 3.84
N PHE A 102 -15.08 -8.83 3.60
CA PHE A 102 -16.06 -8.46 4.61
C PHE A 102 -16.88 -9.66 5.11
N LEU A 103 -17.32 -10.54 4.20
CA LEU A 103 -18.03 -11.76 4.55
C LEU A 103 -17.15 -12.71 5.37
N ILE A 104 -15.92 -12.91 4.94
CA ILE A 104 -14.96 -13.82 5.60
C ILE A 104 -14.62 -13.35 7.01
N LEU A 105 -14.36 -12.04 7.19
CA LEU A 105 -14.02 -11.45 8.48
C LEU A 105 -15.25 -11.10 9.33
N SER A 106 -16.46 -11.42 8.86
CA SER A 106 -17.74 -11.14 9.55
C SER A 106 -17.90 -9.66 9.93
N LEU A 107 -17.44 -8.74 9.07
CA LEU A 107 -17.53 -7.32 9.28
C LEU A 107 -18.92 -6.78 8.95
N ASN A 108 -19.36 -5.76 9.69
CA ASN A 108 -20.65 -5.13 9.45
C ASN A 108 -20.61 -4.29 8.17
N PHE A 109 -21.48 -4.60 7.20
CA PHE A 109 -21.59 -3.89 5.93
C PHE A 109 -21.96 -2.41 6.07
N LYS A 110 -22.45 -1.97 7.22
CA LYS A 110 -22.67 -0.56 7.50
C LYS A 110 -21.42 0.29 7.30
N TYR A 111 -20.25 -0.27 7.60
CA TYR A 111 -18.96 0.41 7.48
C TYR A 111 -18.24 0.12 6.14
N PHE A 112 -18.88 -0.60 5.23
CA PHE A 112 -18.27 -1.03 3.98
C PHE A 112 -17.68 0.12 3.17
N LEU A 113 -18.47 1.16 2.92
CA LEU A 113 -18.04 2.30 2.12
C LEU A 113 -16.93 3.09 2.80
N GLN A 114 -17.04 3.30 4.11
CA GLN A 114 -16.05 4.03 4.90
C GLN A 114 -14.70 3.29 4.91
N ILE A 115 -14.70 1.98 5.16
CA ILE A 115 -13.49 1.16 5.15
C ILE A 115 -12.84 1.14 3.76
N ASN A 116 -13.62 1.04 2.68
CA ASN A 116 -13.07 1.05 1.32
C ASN A 116 -12.43 2.40 0.96
N ILE A 117 -13.02 3.53 1.36
CA ILE A 117 -12.43 4.85 1.15
C ILE A 117 -11.11 4.99 1.93
N LEU A 118 -11.13 4.66 3.23
CA LEU A 118 -9.93 4.73 4.06
C LEU A 118 -8.83 3.79 3.57
N ALA A 119 -9.19 2.57 3.17
CA ALA A 119 -8.25 1.62 2.60
C ALA A 119 -7.63 2.12 1.29
N SER A 120 -8.42 2.75 0.41
CA SER A 120 -7.92 3.33 -0.84
C SER A 120 -6.94 4.48 -0.59
N LEU A 121 -7.23 5.36 0.37
CA LEU A 121 -6.31 6.42 0.79
C LEU A 121 -5.05 5.87 1.46
N SER A 122 -5.19 4.83 2.28
CA SER A 122 -4.07 4.13 2.91
C SER A 122 -3.16 3.48 1.86
N LEU A 123 -3.74 2.82 0.84
CA LEU A 123 -3.00 2.25 -0.29
C LEU A 123 -2.15 3.30 -1.00
N LEU A 124 -2.72 4.49 -1.24
CA LEU A 124 -1.99 5.59 -1.85
C LEU A 124 -0.77 5.97 -1.01
N SER A 125 -0.94 6.25 0.27
CA SER A 125 0.16 6.58 1.19
C SER A 125 1.22 5.46 1.24
N LEU A 126 0.77 4.20 1.32
CA LEU A 126 1.67 3.04 1.36
C LEU A 126 2.50 2.87 0.09
N VAL A 127 1.89 3.03 -1.09
CA VAL A 127 2.60 2.94 -2.38
C VAL A 127 3.68 4.01 -2.46
N PHE A 128 3.35 5.24 -2.07
CA PHE A 128 4.30 6.34 -2.10
C PHE A 128 5.48 6.12 -1.13
N ILE A 129 5.24 5.66 0.09
CA ILE A 129 6.29 5.32 1.06
C ILE A 129 7.15 4.15 0.54
N SER A 130 6.50 3.08 0.09
CA SER A 130 7.20 1.89 -0.41
C SER A 130 8.04 2.17 -1.65
N SER A 131 7.68 3.17 -2.46
CA SER A 131 8.47 3.58 -3.62
C SER A 131 9.82 4.19 -3.23
N ILE A 132 9.87 4.94 -2.12
CA ILE A 132 11.13 5.49 -1.59
C ILE A 132 12.07 4.35 -1.21
N THR A 133 11.58 3.42 -0.40
CA THR A 133 12.38 2.31 0.11
C THR A 133 12.81 1.34 -0.98
N ALA A 134 11.92 1.04 -1.93
CA ALA A 134 12.22 0.19 -3.09
C ALA A 134 13.30 0.82 -4.00
N SER A 135 13.32 2.15 -4.11
CA SER A 135 14.34 2.85 -4.88
C SER A 135 15.71 2.87 -4.21
N ILE A 136 15.78 2.82 -2.86
CA ILE A 136 17.04 2.82 -2.11
C ILE A 136 17.68 1.43 -2.07
N SER A 137 16.87 0.36 -2.06
CA SER A 137 17.33 -1.02 -1.92
C SER A 137 17.96 -1.54 -3.22
N ASN A 138 19.26 -1.32 -3.40
CA ASN A 138 19.99 -1.66 -4.64
C ASN A 138 20.56 -3.09 -4.64
N SER A 139 20.63 -3.79 -3.51
CA SER A 139 21.20 -5.15 -3.42
C SER A 139 20.16 -6.21 -3.80
N LYS A 140 20.48 -7.06 -4.80
CA LYS A 140 19.59 -8.11 -5.29
C LYS A 140 19.19 -9.16 -4.24
N SER A 141 20.01 -9.38 -3.20
CA SER A 141 19.80 -10.50 -2.26
C SER A 141 18.87 -10.19 -1.08
N ASN A 142 18.72 -8.93 -0.65
CA ASN A 142 17.96 -8.59 0.58
C ASN A 142 16.98 -7.43 0.42
N ARG A 143 16.52 -7.13 -0.81
CA ARG A 143 15.65 -5.98 -1.10
C ARG A 143 14.36 -6.00 -0.29
N LEU A 144 13.61 -7.10 -0.33
CA LEU A 144 12.34 -7.23 0.41
C LEU A 144 12.53 -6.99 1.90
N ALA A 145 13.60 -7.51 2.49
CA ALA A 145 13.87 -7.31 3.90
C ALA A 145 14.15 -5.84 4.22
N ILE A 146 14.99 -5.17 3.43
CA ILE A 146 15.32 -3.76 3.64
C ILE A 146 14.08 -2.88 3.44
N THR A 147 13.33 -3.10 2.37
CA THR A 147 12.10 -2.37 2.09
C THR A 147 11.10 -2.54 3.23
N SER A 148 10.89 -3.78 3.70
CA SER A 148 9.95 -4.06 4.79
C SER A 148 10.37 -3.41 6.10
N VAL A 149 11.64 -3.49 6.48
CA VAL A 149 12.16 -2.91 7.73
C VAL A 149 12.04 -1.40 7.75
N VAL A 150 12.27 -0.73 6.62
CA VAL A 150 12.18 0.74 6.57
C VAL A 150 10.73 1.23 6.42
N THR A 151 9.89 0.51 5.68
CA THR A 151 8.48 0.91 5.50
C THR A 151 7.62 0.62 6.73
N LEU A 152 7.96 -0.37 7.56
CA LEU A 152 7.16 -0.78 8.70
C LEU A 152 6.95 0.36 9.73
N PRO A 153 7.98 1.10 10.17
CA PRO A 153 7.77 2.25 11.07
C PRO A 153 6.88 3.34 10.47
N LEU A 154 6.98 3.56 9.15
CA LEU A 154 6.18 4.56 8.44
C LEU A 154 4.73 4.09 8.20
N PHE A 155 4.48 2.78 8.27
CA PHE A 155 3.14 2.21 8.20
C PHE A 155 2.34 2.42 9.49
N ILE A 156 3.00 2.43 10.65
CA ILE A 156 2.34 2.53 11.96
C ILE A 156 1.40 3.75 12.05
N PRO A 157 1.78 4.97 11.65
CA PRO A 157 0.87 6.12 11.65
C PRO A 157 -0.36 5.91 10.77
N ILE A 158 -0.20 5.30 9.58
CA ILE A 158 -1.32 5.00 8.69
C ILE A 158 -2.32 4.07 9.38
N LEU A 159 -1.82 3.01 10.02
CA LEU A 159 -2.64 2.04 10.73
C LEU A 159 -3.40 2.69 11.90
N ILE A 160 -2.69 3.44 12.74
CA ILE A 160 -3.29 4.09 13.91
C ILE A 160 -4.39 5.08 13.48
N PHE A 161 -4.09 5.96 12.52
CA PHE A 161 -5.05 6.97 12.09
C PHE A 161 -6.22 6.39 11.29
N SER A 162 -5.99 5.35 10.49
CA SER A 162 -7.06 4.68 9.75
C SER A 162 -8.04 3.99 10.69
N ILE A 163 -7.55 3.24 11.68
CA ILE A 163 -8.41 2.56 12.67
C ILE A 163 -9.07 3.57 13.59
N GLY A 164 -8.34 4.60 14.05
CA GLY A 164 -8.90 5.68 14.84
C GLY A 164 -10.03 6.44 14.15
N SER A 165 -9.95 6.56 12.82
CA SER A 165 -11.01 7.18 12.01
C SER A 165 -12.28 6.33 11.89
N LEU A 166 -12.21 5.02 12.15
CA LEU A 166 -13.38 4.12 12.16
C LEU A 166 -14.13 4.16 13.49
N ASP A 167 -13.51 4.64 14.55
CA ASP A 167 -14.09 4.68 15.89
C ASP A 167 -15.01 5.89 16.05
N MET A 168 -16.25 5.77 15.55
CA MET A 168 -17.25 6.85 15.63
C MET A 168 -17.70 7.15 17.08
N SER A 169 -17.43 6.27 18.04
CA SER A 169 -17.82 6.48 19.45
C SER A 169 -16.99 7.56 20.15
N LEU A 170 -15.81 7.85 19.67
CA LEU A 170 -14.90 8.87 20.20
C LEU A 170 -14.90 10.18 19.42
N GLY A 171 -15.63 10.26 18.29
CA GLY A 171 -15.89 11.50 17.55
C GLY A 171 -14.67 12.35 17.17
N ASP A 172 -13.49 11.75 17.17
CA ASP A 172 -12.23 12.47 16.95
C ASP A 172 -12.08 12.86 15.47
N LYS A 173 -12.70 14.00 15.12
CA LYS A 173 -12.42 14.68 13.84
C LYS A 173 -10.92 14.86 13.63
N ASN A 174 -10.13 14.85 14.67
CA ASN A 174 -8.69 14.97 14.64
C ASN A 174 -8.01 13.77 13.96
N SER A 175 -8.49 12.55 14.16
CA SER A 175 -7.92 11.36 13.51
C SER A 175 -7.99 11.43 11.98
N TYR A 176 -9.11 11.93 11.42
CA TYR A 176 -9.24 12.14 9.97
C TYR A 176 -8.28 13.23 9.48
N LEU A 177 -8.15 14.33 10.24
CA LEU A 177 -7.25 15.43 9.89
C LEU A 177 -5.79 14.97 9.90
N PHE A 178 -5.37 14.22 10.93
CA PHE A 178 -4.02 13.67 11.00
C PHE A 178 -3.76 12.66 9.88
N PHE A 179 -4.73 11.78 9.59
CA PHE A 179 -4.61 10.84 8.48
C PHE A 179 -4.44 11.57 7.13
N PHE A 180 -5.27 12.59 6.89
CA PHE A 180 -5.21 13.37 5.65
C PHE A 180 -3.93 14.22 5.56
N ALA A 181 -3.48 14.81 6.66
CA ALA A 181 -2.21 15.53 6.71
C ALA A 181 -1.02 14.61 6.40
N TYR A 182 -1.00 13.41 6.98
CA TYR A 182 0.03 12.42 6.72
C TYR A 182 0.00 11.93 5.26
N PHE A 183 -1.19 11.73 4.71
CA PHE A 183 -1.37 11.41 3.30
C PHE A 183 -0.80 12.49 2.38
N LEU A 184 -1.13 13.77 2.60
CA LEU A 184 -0.61 14.89 1.81
C LEU A 184 0.92 15.01 1.90
N LEU A 185 1.47 14.80 3.09
CA LEU A 185 2.92 14.80 3.31
C LEU A 185 3.59 13.72 2.46
N ASN A 186 3.08 12.49 2.49
CA ASN A 186 3.62 11.40 1.67
C ASN A 186 3.52 11.68 0.17
N LEU A 187 2.40 12.22 -0.28
CA LEU A 187 2.16 12.55 -1.68
C LEU A 187 3.13 13.63 -2.19
N ALA A 188 3.46 14.62 -1.36
CA ALA A 188 4.37 15.71 -1.72
C ALA A 188 5.84 15.29 -1.70
N PHE A 189 6.28 14.59 -0.64
CA PHE A 189 7.69 14.28 -0.43
C PHE A 189 8.17 13.01 -1.15
N SER A 190 7.31 12.02 -1.31
CA SER A 190 7.72 10.73 -1.85
C SER A 190 8.28 10.81 -3.28
N PRO A 191 7.67 11.49 -4.26
CA PRO A 191 8.22 11.55 -5.60
C PRO A 191 9.60 12.19 -5.65
N LEU A 192 9.82 13.22 -4.81
CA LEU A 192 11.10 13.91 -4.69
C LEU A 192 12.19 12.98 -4.13
N LEU A 193 11.90 12.30 -3.03
CA LEU A 193 12.84 11.38 -2.40
C LEU A 193 13.14 10.16 -3.28
N THR A 194 12.13 9.61 -3.93
CA THR A 194 12.28 8.49 -4.85
C THR A 194 13.13 8.88 -6.07
N SER A 195 12.87 10.04 -6.66
CA SER A 195 13.65 10.54 -7.81
C SER A 195 15.10 10.81 -7.44
N PHE A 196 15.34 11.38 -6.26
CA PHE A 196 16.68 11.60 -5.73
C PHE A 196 17.44 10.29 -5.53
N ALA A 197 16.79 9.27 -4.93
CA ALA A 197 17.36 7.96 -4.76
C ALA A 197 17.73 7.29 -6.09
N LEU A 198 16.84 7.36 -7.08
CA LEU A 198 17.07 6.81 -8.42
C LEU A 198 18.24 7.51 -9.13
N LYS A 199 18.33 8.84 -9.06
CA LYS A 199 19.47 9.61 -9.63
C LYS A 199 20.80 9.18 -9.01
N LYS A 200 20.84 9.01 -7.69
CA LYS A 200 22.09 8.63 -7.00
C LYS A 200 22.57 7.21 -7.35
N LEU A 201 21.67 6.32 -7.69
CA LEU A 201 22.00 4.93 -8.04
C LEU A 201 22.46 4.75 -9.49
N SER A 202 22.18 5.73 -10.35
CA SER A 202 22.58 5.74 -11.76
C SER A 202 23.91 6.42 -12.02
N MET A 203 24.51 7.06 -11.02
CA MET A 203 25.87 7.62 -11.02
C MET A 203 26.88 6.57 -10.54
#